data_a957085375cbdc431bbfdfb7fa606b91
#
_entry.id   a957085375cbdc431bbfdfb7fa606b91
#
_cell.length_a   1.000
_cell.length_b   1.000
_cell.length_c   1.000
_cell.angle_alpha   90.00
_cell.angle_beta   90.00
_cell.angle_gamma   90.00
#
_symmetry.space_group_name_H-M   'P 1'
#
loop_
_entity.id
_entity.type
_entity.pdbx_description
1 polymer ?
#
loop_
_entity_poly.entity_id
_entity_poly.type
_entity_poly.pdbx_seq_one_letter_code
_entity_poly.pdbx_strand_id
1 'polypeptide(L)'
;MTEQLIVRDEILIGANSQKVWEVLTKPKYIAEWDELPENYPNEDMTEGSKVIWELPNGGQSITKIIRAVVQKELKIALNVSNWEVKPNEGDVAYNYQLKEKGDSTLLKIEIGDFSLIKDGKMYYDASVEFASDSKQIIKKLSENLG
;
A
#
# COMPACT_ATOMS: atom_id res chain seq x y z
N MET A 1 -17.43 -19.88 -10.78
CA MET A 1 -16.69 -19.31 -9.64
C MET A 1 -15.83 -18.17 -10.10
N THR A 2 -15.87 -17.08 -9.36
CA THR A 2 -15.00 -15.93 -9.66
C THR A 2 -13.63 -16.16 -9.03
N GLU A 3 -12.59 -16.14 -9.83
CA GLU A 3 -11.23 -16.21 -9.30
C GLU A 3 -10.90 -14.94 -8.53
N GLN A 4 -10.16 -15.08 -7.45
CA GLN A 4 -9.67 -13.92 -6.70
C GLN A 4 -8.65 -13.15 -7.55
N LEU A 5 -8.75 -11.83 -7.51
CA LEU A 5 -7.81 -10.94 -8.18
C LEU A 5 -6.93 -10.26 -7.12
N ILE A 6 -5.99 -11.02 -6.59
CA ILE A 6 -5.07 -10.55 -5.55
C ILE A 6 -3.65 -10.54 -6.11
N VAL A 7 -3.03 -9.37 -6.09
CA VAL A 7 -1.61 -9.23 -6.45
C VAL A 7 -0.77 -9.74 -5.29
N ARG A 8 0.19 -10.61 -5.58
CA ARG A 8 1.17 -11.09 -4.60
C ARG A 8 2.56 -10.84 -5.13
N ASP A 9 3.36 -10.15 -4.36
CA ASP A 9 4.74 -9.84 -4.72
C ASP A 9 5.60 -9.82 -3.47
N GLU A 10 6.91 -9.87 -3.62
CA GLU A 10 7.81 -9.77 -2.48
C GLU A 10 9.20 -9.34 -2.92
N ILE A 11 9.97 -8.82 -1.98
CA ILE A 11 11.35 -8.43 -2.24
C ILE A 11 12.16 -8.52 -0.93
N LEU A 12 13.40 -8.98 -1.04
CA LEU A 12 14.33 -8.97 0.08
C LEU A 12 15.06 -7.62 0.09
N ILE A 13 15.01 -6.94 1.23
CA ILE A 13 15.60 -5.61 1.40
C ILE A 13 16.78 -5.71 2.37
N GLY A 14 17.94 -5.19 1.97
CA GLY A 14 19.15 -5.19 2.78
C GLY A 14 19.14 -4.09 3.85
N ALA A 15 18.06 -4.02 4.62
CA ALA A 15 17.90 -3.08 5.72
C ALA A 15 17.01 -3.72 6.79
N ASN A 16 17.14 -3.24 8.03
CA ASN A 16 16.33 -3.79 9.13
C ASN A 16 14.88 -3.33 9.01
N SER A 17 13.98 -4.00 9.75
CA SER A 17 12.55 -3.72 9.68
C SER A 17 12.18 -2.31 10.12
N GLN A 18 12.96 -1.70 11.00
CA GLN A 18 12.71 -0.31 11.41
C GLN A 18 12.84 0.64 10.22
N LYS A 19 13.88 0.48 9.41
CA LYS A 19 14.09 1.34 8.23
C LYS A 19 13.02 1.12 7.18
N VAL A 20 12.66 -0.14 6.93
CA VAL A 20 11.58 -0.46 5.99
C VAL A 20 10.26 0.14 6.48
N TRP A 21 9.97 0.03 7.77
CA TRP A 21 8.77 0.60 8.37
C TRP A 21 8.70 2.12 8.19
N GLU A 22 9.82 2.81 8.38
CA GLU A 22 9.89 4.25 8.16
C GLU A 22 9.54 4.61 6.71
N VAL A 23 10.08 3.86 5.75
CA VAL A 23 9.79 4.11 4.33
C VAL A 23 8.31 3.90 4.02
N LEU A 24 7.66 2.95 4.70
CA LEU A 24 6.24 2.66 4.48
C LEU A 24 5.29 3.65 5.17
N THR A 25 5.75 4.36 6.20
CA THR A 25 4.84 5.15 7.05
C THR A 25 5.14 6.65 7.11
N LYS A 26 6.33 7.07 6.72
CA LYS A 26 6.66 8.51 6.71
C LYS A 26 6.29 9.13 5.37
N PRO A 27 5.42 10.16 5.34
CA PRO A 27 4.96 10.77 4.09
C PRO A 27 6.09 11.20 3.15
N LYS A 28 7.20 11.71 3.69
CA LYS A 28 8.34 12.13 2.86
C LYS A 28 8.93 10.98 2.02
N TYR A 29 8.86 9.75 2.54
CA TYR A 29 9.31 8.57 1.79
C TYR A 29 8.20 7.99 0.93
N ILE A 30 6.96 8.02 1.43
CA ILE A 30 5.80 7.52 0.67
C ILE A 30 5.68 8.27 -0.64
N ALA A 31 5.93 9.57 -0.65
CA ALA A 31 5.87 10.40 -1.85
C ALA A 31 6.87 9.95 -2.94
N GLU A 32 7.86 9.16 -2.58
CA GLU A 32 8.86 8.64 -3.53
C GLU A 32 8.43 7.33 -4.20
N TRP A 33 7.68 6.47 -3.47
CA TRP A 33 7.25 5.19 -4.03
C TRP A 33 5.75 5.11 -4.33
N ASP A 34 5.02 6.13 -3.94
CA ASP A 34 3.59 6.29 -4.20
C ASP A 34 3.34 7.78 -4.42
N GLU A 35 2.08 8.18 -4.49
CA GLU A 35 1.72 9.57 -4.66
C GLU A 35 0.93 10.06 -3.44
N LEU A 36 1.14 11.33 -3.06
CA LEU A 36 0.38 11.98 -1.99
C LEU A 36 -0.19 13.29 -2.50
N PRO A 37 -1.37 13.71 -1.98
CA PRO A 37 -1.94 15.00 -2.33
C PRO A 37 -0.98 16.14 -1.96
N GLU A 38 -1.05 17.22 -2.72
CA GLU A 38 -0.28 18.42 -2.44
C GLU A 38 -0.60 18.91 -1.02
N ASN A 39 0.43 19.34 -0.30
CA ASN A 39 0.31 19.81 1.09
C ASN A 39 -0.14 18.74 2.10
N TYR A 40 0.05 17.47 1.78
CA TYR A 40 -0.24 16.40 2.74
C TYR A 40 0.64 16.58 4.00
N PRO A 41 0.06 16.46 5.22
CA PRO A 41 0.83 16.63 6.44
C PRO A 41 2.03 15.68 6.53
N ASN A 42 3.14 16.17 7.04
CA ASN A 42 4.37 15.39 7.20
C ASN A 42 4.44 14.75 8.59
N GLU A 43 3.40 14.02 8.96
CA GLU A 43 3.32 13.28 10.21
C GLU A 43 3.35 11.78 9.89
N ASP A 44 3.98 10.99 10.76
CA ASP A 44 4.01 9.54 10.57
C ASP A 44 2.59 9.00 10.47
N MET A 45 2.39 8.10 9.52
CA MET A 45 1.09 7.47 9.34
C MET A 45 0.88 6.38 10.38
N THR A 46 -0.29 6.36 10.96
CA THR A 46 -0.69 5.39 11.97
C THR A 46 -2.07 4.85 11.65
N GLU A 47 -2.55 3.91 12.46
CA GLU A 47 -3.89 3.38 12.29
C GLU A 47 -4.91 4.51 12.33
N GLY A 48 -5.78 4.56 11.33
CA GLY A 48 -6.74 5.63 11.15
C GLY A 48 -6.33 6.74 10.19
N SER A 49 -5.06 6.80 9.81
CA SER A 49 -4.58 7.78 8.83
C SER A 49 -5.23 7.57 7.47
N LYS A 50 -5.60 8.66 6.81
CA LYS A 50 -6.28 8.61 5.50
C LYS A 50 -5.55 9.44 4.46
N VAL A 51 -5.61 9.00 3.21
CA VAL A 51 -5.22 9.79 2.04
C VAL A 51 -6.45 9.88 1.14
N ILE A 52 -6.86 11.10 0.80
CA ILE A 52 -8.07 11.35 0.02
C ILE A 52 -7.69 12.05 -1.28
N TRP A 53 -8.06 11.44 -2.40
CA TRP A 53 -7.89 12.01 -3.73
C TRP A 53 -9.24 12.40 -4.32
N GLU A 54 -9.34 13.64 -4.80
CA GLU A 54 -10.52 14.07 -5.56
C GLU A 54 -10.40 13.55 -7.00
N LEU A 55 -11.47 12.96 -7.50
CA LEU A 55 -11.51 12.42 -8.85
C LEU A 55 -12.17 13.44 -9.81
N PRO A 56 -11.82 13.42 -11.11
CA PRO A 56 -12.36 14.39 -12.09
C PRO A 56 -13.89 14.39 -12.18
N ASN A 57 -14.53 13.28 -11.86
CA ASN A 57 -15.99 13.13 -11.95
C ASN A 57 -16.73 13.50 -10.65
N GLY A 58 -16.04 14.12 -9.69
CA GLY A 58 -16.63 14.52 -8.41
C GLY A 58 -16.60 13.47 -7.34
N GLY A 59 -16.06 12.26 -7.62
CA GLY A 59 -15.90 11.22 -6.61
C GLY A 59 -14.60 11.35 -5.85
N GLN A 60 -14.35 10.41 -4.97
CA GLN A 60 -13.13 10.35 -4.15
C GLN A 60 -12.56 8.96 -4.13
N SER A 61 -11.22 8.88 -4.14
CA SER A 61 -10.47 7.67 -3.83
C SER A 61 -9.88 7.85 -2.43
N ILE A 62 -10.17 6.93 -1.53
CA ILE A 62 -9.77 7.04 -0.14
C ILE A 62 -8.99 5.81 0.27
N THR A 63 -7.77 6.02 0.80
CA THR A 63 -7.02 4.95 1.45
C THR A 63 -6.96 5.26 2.94
N LYS A 64 -7.12 4.22 3.76
CA LYS A 64 -7.12 4.36 5.21
C LYS A 64 -6.34 3.22 5.82
N ILE A 65 -5.42 3.55 6.73
CA ILE A 65 -4.70 2.52 7.47
C ILE A 65 -5.64 1.92 8.50
N ILE A 66 -5.99 0.65 8.31
CA ILE A 66 -6.90 -0.06 9.22
C ILE A 66 -6.18 -1.01 10.16
N ARG A 67 -4.88 -1.25 9.92
CA ARG A 67 -4.05 -2.07 10.80
C ARG A 67 -2.61 -1.63 10.66
N ALA A 68 -1.97 -1.34 11.77
CA ALA A 68 -0.54 -1.01 11.81
C ALA A 68 0.09 -1.69 13.02
N VAL A 69 0.82 -2.78 12.76
CA VAL A 69 1.62 -3.46 13.78
C VAL A 69 3.06 -3.07 13.48
N VAL A 70 3.63 -2.23 14.32
CA VAL A 70 4.92 -1.58 14.07
C VAL A 70 5.99 -2.60 13.66
N GLN A 71 6.63 -2.33 12.53
CA GLN A 71 7.70 -3.14 11.94
C GLN A 71 7.27 -4.56 11.52
N LYS A 72 5.97 -4.84 11.49
CA LYS A 72 5.47 -6.18 11.15
C LYS A 72 4.42 -6.18 10.06
N GLU A 73 3.39 -5.34 10.18
CA GLU A 73 2.27 -5.38 9.25
C GLU A 73 1.61 -4.03 9.09
N LEU A 74 1.33 -3.67 7.85
CA LEU A 74 0.60 -2.45 7.51
C LEU A 74 -0.50 -2.83 6.53
N LYS A 75 -1.77 -2.57 6.91
CA LYS A 75 -2.91 -2.83 6.03
C LYS A 75 -3.62 -1.53 5.74
N ILE A 76 -3.78 -1.22 4.46
CA ILE A 76 -4.37 0.04 3.97
C ILE A 76 -5.60 -0.30 3.14
N ALA A 77 -6.78 0.02 3.64
CA ALA A 77 -8.03 -0.22 2.93
C ALA A 77 -8.20 0.80 1.80
N LEU A 78 -8.69 0.34 0.65
CA LEU A 78 -9.00 1.19 -0.48
C LEU A 78 -10.51 1.26 -0.67
N ASN A 79 -11.03 2.47 -0.86
CA ASN A 79 -12.43 2.70 -1.17
C ASN A 79 -12.53 3.81 -2.22
N VAL A 80 -13.31 3.56 -3.26
CA VAL A 80 -13.58 4.57 -4.29
C VAL A 80 -15.09 4.85 -4.26
N SER A 81 -15.46 6.11 -4.05
CA SER A 81 -16.86 6.49 -3.84
C SER A 81 -17.77 6.16 -5.03
N ASN A 82 -17.19 6.07 -6.23
CA ASN A 82 -17.94 5.78 -7.46
C ASN A 82 -18.15 4.29 -7.74
N TRP A 83 -17.61 3.41 -6.89
CA TRP A 83 -17.82 1.98 -7.09
C TRP A 83 -19.29 1.63 -6.93
N GLU A 84 -19.85 0.91 -7.90
CA GLU A 84 -21.23 0.43 -7.85
C GLU A 84 -21.42 -0.60 -6.74
N VAL A 85 -20.44 -1.50 -6.61
CA VAL A 85 -20.42 -2.48 -5.53
C VAL A 85 -19.52 -1.92 -4.43
N LYS A 86 -20.07 -1.86 -3.20
CA LYS A 86 -19.33 -1.34 -2.05
C LYS A 86 -18.84 -2.51 -1.20
N PRO A 87 -17.58 -2.94 -1.37
CA PRO A 87 -17.06 -3.99 -0.48
C PRO A 87 -16.92 -3.47 0.95
N ASN A 88 -16.83 -4.38 1.89
CA ASN A 88 -16.60 -4.01 3.28
C ASN A 88 -15.19 -3.45 3.45
N GLU A 89 -15.00 -2.64 4.47
CA GLU A 89 -13.69 -2.05 4.75
C GLU A 89 -12.64 -3.17 4.92
N GLY A 90 -11.57 -3.08 4.15
CA GLY A 90 -10.50 -4.07 4.19
C GLY A 90 -10.64 -5.22 3.20
N ASP A 91 -11.79 -5.35 2.52
CA ASP A 91 -11.95 -6.40 1.48
C ASP A 91 -11.09 -6.11 0.26
N VAL A 92 -10.87 -4.83 -0.04
CA VAL A 92 -9.91 -4.39 -1.05
C VAL A 92 -8.87 -3.54 -0.31
N ALA A 93 -7.65 -4.03 -0.25
CA ALA A 93 -6.62 -3.40 0.57
C ALA A 93 -5.22 -3.66 0.04
N TYR A 94 -4.31 -2.78 0.45
CA TYR A 94 -2.87 -2.98 0.30
C TYR A 94 -2.37 -3.57 1.62
N ASN A 95 -1.72 -4.72 1.55
CA ASN A 95 -1.22 -5.39 2.75
C ASN A 95 0.30 -5.57 2.62
N TYR A 96 1.04 -4.96 3.54
CA TYR A 96 2.49 -5.05 3.59
C TYR A 96 2.89 -5.81 4.85
N GLN A 97 3.63 -6.89 4.67
CA GLN A 97 4.13 -7.69 5.79
C GLN A 97 5.65 -7.69 5.78
N LEU A 98 6.23 -7.43 6.94
CA LEU A 98 7.69 -7.38 7.11
C LEU A 98 8.13 -8.59 7.92
N LYS A 99 9.06 -9.34 7.36
CA LYS A 99 9.61 -10.52 8.03
C LYS A 99 11.13 -10.37 8.16
N GLU A 100 11.61 -10.35 9.38
CA GLU A 100 13.04 -10.20 9.62
C GLU A 100 13.83 -11.42 9.15
N LYS A 101 14.94 -11.16 8.45
CA LYS A 101 15.86 -12.16 7.92
C LYS A 101 17.29 -11.75 8.28
N GLY A 102 17.69 -11.91 9.55
CA GLY A 102 18.96 -11.40 10.04
C GLY A 102 18.96 -9.88 10.00
N ASP A 103 19.92 -9.28 9.29
CA ASP A 103 20.00 -7.82 9.12
C ASP A 103 19.16 -7.31 7.96
N SER A 104 18.47 -8.22 7.28
CA SER A 104 17.61 -7.88 6.13
C SER A 104 16.14 -8.07 6.49
N THR A 105 15.26 -7.57 5.61
CA THR A 105 13.81 -7.70 5.79
C THR A 105 13.20 -8.21 4.49
N LEU A 106 12.37 -9.25 4.60
CA LEU A 106 11.56 -9.70 3.47
C LEU A 106 10.25 -8.93 3.52
N LEU A 107 9.99 -8.11 2.50
CA LEU A 107 8.75 -7.36 2.36
C LEU A 107 7.81 -8.15 1.46
N LYS A 108 6.65 -8.53 2.00
CA LYS A 108 5.58 -9.18 1.23
C LYS A 108 4.48 -8.20 0.97
N ILE A 109 3.99 -8.17 -0.27
CA ILE A 109 2.96 -7.24 -0.72
C ILE A 109 1.78 -8.04 -1.26
N GLU A 110 0.58 -7.78 -0.74
CA GLU A 110 -0.67 -8.30 -1.28
C GLU A 110 -1.63 -7.15 -1.53
N ILE A 111 -2.23 -7.08 -2.71
CA ILE A 111 -3.15 -6.01 -3.08
C ILE A 111 -4.41 -6.63 -3.68
N GLY A 112 -5.55 -6.35 -3.15
CA GLY A 112 -6.86 -6.82 -3.59
C GLY A 112 -7.76 -7.15 -2.39
N ASP A 113 -8.85 -7.86 -2.57
CA ASP A 113 -9.28 -8.67 -3.74
C ASP A 113 -10.13 -7.82 -4.71
N PHE A 114 -9.62 -7.61 -5.91
CA PHE A 114 -10.32 -6.79 -6.92
C PHE A 114 -11.45 -7.55 -7.62
N SER A 115 -11.61 -8.85 -7.38
CA SER A 115 -12.75 -9.60 -7.91
C SER A 115 -14.08 -9.13 -7.28
N LEU A 116 -13.99 -8.40 -6.17
CA LEU A 116 -15.15 -7.93 -5.44
C LEU A 116 -15.75 -6.64 -6.00
N ILE A 117 -15.10 -6.03 -6.99
CA ILE A 117 -15.54 -4.77 -7.57
C ILE A 117 -15.69 -4.89 -9.08
N LYS A 118 -16.48 -3.97 -9.67
CA LYS A 118 -16.63 -3.89 -11.13
C LYS A 118 -15.31 -3.41 -11.73
N ASP A 119 -14.95 -3.97 -12.88
CA ASP A 119 -13.70 -3.67 -13.58
C ASP A 119 -12.45 -4.03 -12.76
N GLY A 120 -12.58 -5.01 -11.87
CA GLY A 120 -11.49 -5.42 -10.99
C GLY A 120 -10.21 -5.81 -11.71
N LYS A 121 -10.33 -6.39 -12.91
CA LYS A 121 -9.15 -6.78 -13.70
C LYS A 121 -8.28 -5.57 -14.05
N MET A 122 -8.89 -4.44 -14.35
CA MET A 122 -8.17 -3.20 -14.65
C MET A 122 -7.35 -2.74 -13.43
N TYR A 123 -7.97 -2.78 -12.25
CA TYR A 123 -7.27 -2.45 -11.00
C TYR A 123 -6.17 -3.46 -10.68
N TYR A 124 -6.46 -4.74 -10.93
CA TYR A 124 -5.49 -5.81 -10.72
C TYR A 124 -4.23 -5.58 -11.56
N ASP A 125 -4.40 -5.35 -12.88
CA ASP A 125 -3.28 -5.15 -13.78
C ASP A 125 -2.44 -3.91 -13.40
N ALA A 126 -3.12 -2.82 -13.06
CA ALA A 126 -2.43 -1.61 -12.60
C ALA A 126 -1.67 -1.85 -11.29
N SER A 127 -2.23 -2.65 -10.40
CA SER A 127 -1.61 -2.96 -9.11
C SER A 127 -0.41 -3.90 -9.25
N VAL A 128 -0.42 -4.78 -10.24
CA VAL A 128 0.75 -5.63 -10.55
C VAL A 128 1.93 -4.73 -10.90
N GLU A 129 1.74 -3.75 -11.78
CA GLU A 129 2.79 -2.80 -12.13
C GLU A 129 3.22 -1.95 -10.93
N PHE A 130 2.25 -1.46 -10.17
CA PHE A 130 2.54 -0.65 -8.98
C PHE A 130 3.40 -1.43 -7.97
N ALA A 131 3.05 -2.68 -7.68
CA ALA A 131 3.82 -3.51 -6.76
C ALA A 131 5.24 -3.73 -7.27
N SER A 132 5.37 -4.04 -8.56
CA SER A 132 6.68 -4.29 -9.18
C SER A 132 7.58 -3.06 -9.13
N ASP A 133 7.03 -1.88 -9.42
CA ASP A 133 7.80 -0.64 -9.45
C ASP A 133 8.08 -0.11 -8.04
N SER A 134 7.06 -0.07 -7.20
CA SER A 134 7.19 0.52 -5.86
C SER A 134 8.11 -0.28 -4.97
N LYS A 135 8.11 -1.62 -5.07
CA LYS A 135 8.99 -2.43 -4.21
C LYS A 135 10.47 -2.14 -4.45
N GLN A 136 10.86 -1.83 -5.69
CA GLN A 136 12.25 -1.48 -6.01
C GLN A 136 12.63 -0.15 -5.36
N ILE A 137 11.71 0.82 -5.38
CA ILE A 137 11.94 2.13 -4.76
C ILE A 137 12.01 2.00 -3.25
N ILE A 138 11.09 1.22 -2.66
CA ILE A 138 11.09 0.96 -1.21
C ILE A 138 12.41 0.32 -0.78
N LYS A 139 12.89 -0.66 -1.54
CA LYS A 139 14.18 -1.31 -1.28
C LYS A 139 15.32 -0.31 -1.29
N LYS A 140 15.39 0.50 -2.34
CA LYS A 140 16.44 1.48 -2.51
C LYS A 140 16.45 2.52 -1.39
N LEU A 141 15.28 3.05 -1.05
CA LEU A 141 15.15 4.03 0.03
C LEU A 141 15.57 3.42 1.37
N SER A 142 15.08 2.22 1.66
CA SER A 142 15.39 1.56 2.93
C SER A 142 16.88 1.28 3.10
N GLU A 143 17.53 0.81 2.03
CA GLU A 143 18.96 0.48 2.06
C GLU A 143 19.84 1.72 2.14
N ASN A 144 19.31 2.89 1.74
CA ASN A 144 20.05 4.15 1.80
C ASN A 144 19.78 4.96 3.09
N LEU A 145 18.89 4.49 3.96
CA LEU A 145 18.70 5.09 5.27
C LEU A 145 19.85 4.67 6.16
N GLY A 146 20.80 5.54 6.25
CA GLY A 146 22.00 5.27 7.01
C GLY A 146 21.84 5.31 8.52
#